data_ce0948e88a06e76f010cdd84824b18b1
#
_entry.id   ce0948e88a06e76f010cdd84824b18b1
#
_cell.length_a   1.000
_cell.length_b   1.000
_cell.length_c   1.000
_cell.angle_alpha   90.00
_cell.angle_beta   90.00
_cell.angle_gamma   90.00
#
_symmetry.space_group_name_H-M   'P 1'
#
loop_
_entity.id
_entity.type
_entity.pdbx_description
1 polymer ?
#
loop_
_entity_poly.entity_id
_entity_poly.type
_entity_poly.pdbx_seq_one_letter_code
_entity_poly.pdbx_strand_id
1 'polypeptide(L)'
;MNSIEAGRQRAERLHAEAVAAGHNPRTPYEFVRKEAAKRLIDVERVPKGDIRLHGGRALYDPDALLILHEDSEDTFLDAFLVAHELGHIDLGEQTEPIAVTDADPLRAAEAVPIGVERVVDYSRRQRREVQMDLFAREFLLPRSWLRELHIAQGMTASEIATFAAAPFPVVAQQLLDALLLPRIEIETKDEAPERPLAPDQAEAATHEGSPFLLEAGPGTGKTQTLVGRIEYLLGRGVDPEKILILTFSNKAAGELSERIGKKYPEAAAKMWAGTFHGFGLDIIRRFHDRLNLPVSPRLLDRSDAIELLESEYPKLNLAHFKNLWDPSETLGRILSAISRANDEVVDAAGYRSLAQKMHAAASTDEERIAAEKCLEVATAFTAYERLKAEGGCVDFGDLVALPVRLCESHPDISAHLATAYEHILVDEYQDVNRASVRLLKAIAGDGKNLWAVGDVKQSIYRFRGACAYNMTRFGKEDFPGAKRERLTTNYRSRQEVVTAYLSLQPKSPVCGDRTLI
;
A
#
# COMPACT_ATOMS: atom_id res chain seq x y z
N MET A 1 3.60 -11.69 9.59
CA MET A 1 5.08 -11.48 9.50
C MET A 1 5.34 -10.42 8.47
N ASN A 2 6.25 -9.50 8.66
CA ASN A 2 6.64 -8.53 7.64
C ASN A 2 7.41 -9.31 6.54
N SER A 3 6.98 -9.24 5.28
CA SER A 3 7.63 -9.93 4.15
C SER A 3 9.13 -9.59 4.02
N ILE A 4 9.50 -8.36 4.41
CA ILE A 4 10.89 -7.90 4.48
C ILE A 4 11.69 -8.71 5.50
N GLU A 5 11.16 -8.88 6.72
CA GLU A 5 11.88 -9.61 7.77
C GLU A 5 11.98 -11.12 7.44
N ALA A 6 10.97 -11.70 6.81
CA ALA A 6 11.06 -13.07 6.30
C ALA A 6 12.17 -13.24 5.25
N GLY A 7 12.28 -12.27 4.32
CA GLY A 7 13.37 -12.22 3.34
C GLY A 7 14.75 -12.12 4.00
N ARG A 8 14.91 -11.24 5.00
CA ARG A 8 16.15 -11.10 5.77
C ARG A 8 16.56 -12.38 6.49
N GLN A 9 15.62 -13.05 7.15
CA GLN A 9 15.91 -14.31 7.85
C GLN A 9 16.28 -15.42 6.87
N ARG A 10 15.69 -15.43 5.67
CA ARG A 10 16.09 -16.35 4.62
C ARG A 10 17.52 -16.05 4.14
N ALA A 11 17.86 -14.77 3.96
CA ALA A 11 19.20 -14.32 3.59
C ALA A 11 20.26 -14.70 4.65
N GLU A 12 19.94 -14.51 5.95
CA GLU A 12 20.81 -14.89 7.06
C GLU A 12 21.08 -16.41 7.09
N ARG A 13 20.04 -17.22 6.86
CA ARG A 13 20.19 -18.68 6.74
C ARG A 13 21.06 -19.06 5.57
N LEU A 14 20.83 -18.45 4.40
CA LEU A 14 21.63 -18.70 3.20
C LEU A 14 23.10 -18.34 3.41
N HIS A 15 23.37 -17.22 4.08
CA HIS A 15 24.74 -16.86 4.50
C HIS A 15 25.38 -17.94 5.37
N ALA A 16 24.66 -18.38 6.40
CA ALA A 16 25.18 -19.42 7.32
C ALA A 16 25.44 -20.74 6.59
N GLU A 17 24.56 -21.15 5.66
CA GLU A 17 24.74 -22.31 4.79
C GLU A 17 25.98 -22.17 3.90
N ALA A 18 26.21 -20.99 3.30
CA ALA A 18 27.38 -20.71 2.48
C ALA A 18 28.68 -20.75 3.30
N VAL A 19 28.70 -20.17 4.48
CA VAL A 19 29.84 -20.21 5.38
C VAL A 19 30.14 -21.65 5.84
N ALA A 20 29.11 -22.42 6.19
CA ALA A 20 29.26 -23.83 6.54
C ALA A 20 29.81 -24.68 5.37
N ALA A 21 29.52 -24.30 4.12
CA ALA A 21 30.09 -24.89 2.91
C ALA A 21 31.55 -24.43 2.65
N GLY A 22 32.14 -23.60 3.50
CA GLY A 22 33.52 -23.14 3.40
C GLY A 22 33.70 -21.91 2.52
N HIS A 23 32.63 -21.17 2.19
CA HIS A 23 32.74 -19.91 1.48
C HIS A 23 33.18 -18.79 2.42
N ASN A 24 34.09 -17.91 1.96
CA ASN A 24 34.63 -16.84 2.77
C ASN A 24 33.79 -15.55 2.64
N PRO A 25 33.08 -15.09 3.67
CA PRO A 25 32.26 -13.87 3.60
C PRO A 25 33.08 -12.58 3.54
N ARG A 26 34.39 -12.64 3.79
CA ARG A 26 35.29 -11.47 3.68
C ARG A 26 35.71 -11.14 2.23
N THR A 27 35.32 -11.96 1.28
CA THR A 27 35.51 -11.73 -0.14
C THR A 27 34.11 -11.68 -0.81
N PRO A 28 33.35 -10.58 -0.67
CA PRO A 28 31.93 -10.52 -1.01
C PRO A 28 31.59 -11.00 -2.42
N TYR A 29 32.36 -10.58 -3.41
CA TYR A 29 32.11 -10.95 -4.81
C TYR A 29 32.34 -12.44 -5.08
N GLU A 30 33.42 -13.01 -4.56
CA GLU A 30 33.65 -14.44 -4.65
C GLU A 30 32.61 -15.27 -3.88
N PHE A 31 32.15 -14.71 -2.75
CA PHE A 31 31.13 -15.33 -1.92
C PHE A 31 29.81 -15.51 -2.67
N VAL A 32 29.32 -14.45 -3.33
CA VAL A 32 28.07 -14.51 -4.11
C VAL A 32 28.22 -15.34 -5.37
N ARG A 33 29.38 -15.28 -6.06
CA ARG A 33 29.64 -16.11 -7.24
C ARG A 33 29.62 -17.60 -6.94
N LYS A 34 30.20 -18.01 -5.82
CA LYS A 34 30.17 -19.42 -5.39
C LYS A 34 28.75 -19.88 -5.07
N GLU A 35 27.95 -19.01 -4.47
CA GLU A 35 26.55 -19.30 -4.18
C GLU A 35 25.68 -19.38 -5.45
N ALA A 36 25.93 -18.53 -6.45
CA ALA A 36 25.32 -18.62 -7.78
C ALA A 36 25.72 -19.93 -8.49
N ALA A 37 27.02 -20.26 -8.50
CA ALA A 37 27.54 -21.47 -9.13
C ALA A 37 26.96 -22.77 -8.53
N LYS A 38 26.68 -22.78 -7.22
CA LYS A 38 25.98 -23.89 -6.55
C LYS A 38 24.59 -24.15 -7.11
N ARG A 39 23.96 -23.11 -7.68
CA ARG A 39 22.65 -23.18 -8.37
C ARG A 39 22.79 -23.37 -9.88
N LEU A 40 23.98 -23.62 -10.41
CA LEU A 40 24.32 -23.70 -11.83
C LEU A 40 24.03 -22.39 -12.57
N ILE A 41 24.16 -21.26 -11.87
CA ILE A 41 23.96 -19.92 -12.43
C ILE A 41 25.33 -19.29 -12.68
N ASP A 42 25.57 -18.89 -13.92
CA ASP A 42 26.76 -18.14 -14.30
C ASP A 42 26.59 -16.65 -13.93
N VAL A 43 27.71 -15.97 -13.63
CA VAL A 43 27.74 -14.55 -13.30
C VAL A 43 28.73 -13.87 -14.25
N GLU A 44 28.21 -12.95 -15.07
CA GLU A 44 29.00 -12.17 -16.03
C GLU A 44 28.98 -10.70 -15.67
N ARG A 45 30.17 -10.08 -15.60
CA ARG A 45 30.35 -8.64 -15.41
C ARG A 45 30.42 -7.97 -16.80
N VAL A 46 29.62 -6.92 -16.99
CA VAL A 46 29.53 -6.18 -18.26
C VAL A 46 29.81 -4.70 -18.05
N PRO A 47 30.26 -3.96 -19.07
CA PRO A 47 30.47 -2.51 -18.97
C PRO A 47 29.16 -1.80 -18.57
N LYS A 48 29.31 -0.69 -17.84
CA LYS A 48 28.19 0.17 -17.49
C LYS A 48 27.46 0.66 -18.75
N GLY A 49 26.12 0.46 -18.76
CA GLY A 49 25.28 0.81 -19.91
C GLY A 49 25.27 -0.22 -21.04
N ASP A 50 25.75 -1.45 -20.80
CA ASP A 50 25.64 -2.54 -21.77
C ASP A 50 24.17 -2.78 -22.14
N ILE A 51 23.89 -2.91 -23.45
CA ILE A 51 22.52 -3.05 -23.99
C ILE A 51 21.79 -4.29 -23.43
N ARG A 52 22.52 -5.33 -23.07
CA ARG A 52 21.95 -6.57 -22.49
C ARG A 52 21.33 -6.36 -21.11
N LEU A 53 21.67 -5.26 -20.42
CA LEU A 53 21.06 -4.89 -19.13
C LEU A 53 19.73 -4.15 -19.29
N HIS A 54 19.24 -3.91 -20.50
CA HIS A 54 17.97 -3.22 -20.80
C HIS A 54 17.79 -1.91 -20.02
N GLY A 55 18.88 -1.16 -19.81
CA GLY A 55 18.88 0.09 -19.05
C GLY A 55 18.94 -0.06 -17.53
N GLY A 56 19.07 -1.29 -17.03
CA GLY A 56 19.27 -1.59 -15.61
C GLY A 56 20.75 -1.70 -15.24
N ARG A 57 20.99 -2.09 -13.98
CA ARG A 57 22.30 -2.31 -13.38
C ARG A 57 22.63 -3.79 -13.22
N ALA A 58 21.61 -4.64 -13.07
CA ALA A 58 21.71 -6.09 -13.04
C ALA A 58 20.47 -6.72 -13.68
N LEU A 59 20.58 -7.99 -14.07
CA LEU A 59 19.51 -8.77 -14.69
C LEU A 59 19.80 -10.27 -14.47
N TYR A 60 18.81 -11.02 -14.04
CA TYR A 60 18.82 -12.48 -14.12
C TYR A 60 18.05 -12.96 -15.35
N ASP A 61 18.70 -13.78 -16.17
CA ASP A 61 18.08 -14.48 -17.30
C ASP A 61 17.83 -15.95 -16.87
N PRO A 62 16.57 -16.35 -16.63
CA PRO A 62 16.24 -17.71 -16.18
C PRO A 62 16.45 -18.77 -17.29
N ASP A 63 16.33 -18.40 -18.56
CA ASP A 63 16.51 -19.33 -19.68
C ASP A 63 17.98 -19.66 -19.91
N ALA A 64 18.85 -18.66 -19.73
CA ALA A 64 20.30 -18.80 -19.85
C ALA A 64 20.96 -19.25 -18.53
N LEU A 65 20.24 -19.25 -17.40
CA LEU A 65 20.81 -19.41 -16.05
C LEU A 65 21.99 -18.45 -15.80
N LEU A 66 21.80 -17.19 -16.14
CA LEU A 66 22.86 -16.19 -16.17
C LEU A 66 22.44 -14.93 -15.39
N ILE A 67 23.30 -14.46 -14.49
CA ILE A 67 23.19 -13.14 -13.89
C ILE A 67 24.19 -12.23 -14.59
N LEU A 68 23.66 -11.17 -15.24
CA LEU A 68 24.45 -10.07 -15.79
C LEU A 68 24.42 -8.90 -14.79
N HIS A 69 25.58 -8.27 -14.53
CA HIS A 69 25.63 -7.05 -13.75
C HIS A 69 26.66 -6.06 -14.31
N GLU A 70 26.40 -4.76 -14.12
CA GLU A 70 27.36 -3.72 -14.51
C GLU A 70 28.65 -3.83 -13.69
N ASP A 71 29.76 -3.42 -14.29
CA ASP A 71 31.03 -3.17 -13.58
C ASP A 71 30.91 -1.81 -12.88
N SER A 72 30.74 -1.83 -11.55
CA SER A 72 30.57 -0.63 -10.75
C SER A 72 31.90 -0.04 -10.26
N GLU A 73 33.04 -0.69 -10.58
CA GLU A 73 34.38 -0.36 -10.03
C GLU A 73 34.47 -0.55 -8.49
N ASP A 74 33.39 -0.97 -7.83
CA ASP A 74 33.31 -1.31 -6.40
C ASP A 74 32.94 -2.79 -6.24
N THR A 75 33.89 -3.58 -5.75
CA THR A 75 33.73 -5.03 -5.60
C THR A 75 32.58 -5.41 -4.67
N PHE A 76 32.27 -4.61 -3.65
CA PHE A 76 31.14 -4.84 -2.77
C PHE A 76 29.81 -4.54 -3.47
N LEU A 77 29.75 -3.46 -4.23
CA LEU A 77 28.56 -3.10 -5.00
C LEU A 77 28.27 -4.14 -6.10
N ASP A 78 29.28 -4.66 -6.76
CA ASP A 78 29.14 -5.77 -7.71
C ASP A 78 28.57 -7.02 -7.00
N ALA A 79 29.09 -7.33 -5.81
CA ALA A 79 28.55 -8.42 -4.99
C ALA A 79 27.08 -8.18 -4.58
N PHE A 80 26.76 -6.93 -4.26
CA PHE A 80 25.41 -6.53 -3.87
C PHE A 80 24.40 -6.71 -5.03
N LEU A 81 24.77 -6.33 -6.24
CA LEU A 81 23.95 -6.51 -7.43
C LEU A 81 23.67 -8.01 -7.70
N VAL A 82 24.68 -8.85 -7.60
CA VAL A 82 24.50 -10.31 -7.74
C VAL A 82 23.64 -10.88 -6.60
N ALA A 83 23.85 -10.44 -5.36
CA ALA A 83 23.07 -10.88 -4.21
C ALA A 83 21.60 -10.44 -4.31
N HIS A 84 21.32 -9.29 -4.91
CA HIS A 84 19.98 -8.81 -5.19
C HIS A 84 19.23 -9.77 -6.14
N GLU A 85 19.85 -10.16 -7.25
CA GLU A 85 19.29 -11.13 -8.19
C GLU A 85 19.12 -12.51 -7.56
N LEU A 86 20.08 -12.95 -6.73
CA LEU A 86 19.93 -14.19 -5.95
C LEU A 86 18.73 -14.13 -5.01
N GLY A 87 18.39 -12.96 -4.50
CA GLY A 87 17.18 -12.73 -3.71
C GLY A 87 15.90 -13.02 -4.49
N HIS A 88 15.80 -12.55 -5.72
CA HIS A 88 14.67 -12.85 -6.61
C HIS A 88 14.55 -14.36 -6.88
N ILE A 89 15.66 -15.02 -7.11
CA ILE A 89 15.70 -16.46 -7.37
C ILE A 89 15.30 -17.26 -6.12
N ASP A 90 15.86 -16.94 -4.97
CA ASP A 90 15.67 -17.70 -3.72
C ASP A 90 14.26 -17.51 -3.14
N LEU A 91 13.62 -16.38 -3.41
CA LEU A 91 12.24 -16.11 -3.01
C LEU A 91 11.20 -16.54 -4.07
N GLY A 92 11.64 -17.18 -5.16
CA GLY A 92 10.79 -17.88 -6.12
C GLY A 92 9.94 -16.99 -7.03
N GLU A 93 10.45 -15.82 -7.44
CA GLU A 93 9.61 -14.78 -7.99
C GLU A 93 9.88 -14.36 -9.45
N GLN A 94 10.90 -14.90 -10.12
CA GLN A 94 11.22 -14.50 -11.49
C GLN A 94 10.97 -15.61 -12.51
N THR A 95 10.04 -15.35 -13.42
CA THR A 95 9.78 -16.14 -14.64
C THR A 95 10.22 -15.42 -15.92
N GLU A 96 10.54 -14.12 -15.85
CA GLU A 96 10.97 -13.32 -16.99
C GLU A 96 12.16 -12.44 -16.60
N PRO A 97 13.08 -12.11 -17.55
CA PRO A 97 14.19 -11.20 -17.29
C PRO A 97 13.69 -9.78 -16.95
N ILE A 98 13.91 -9.33 -15.73
CA ILE A 98 13.54 -7.97 -15.29
C ILE A 98 14.80 -7.25 -14.86
N ALA A 99 15.12 -6.14 -15.52
CA ALA A 99 16.27 -5.33 -15.18
C ALA A 99 16.07 -4.54 -13.89
N VAL A 100 17.04 -4.62 -12.99
CA VAL A 100 17.10 -3.83 -11.75
C VAL A 100 17.67 -2.45 -12.08
N THR A 101 16.88 -1.42 -11.86
CA THR A 101 17.28 -0.02 -12.17
C THR A 101 17.70 0.77 -10.94
N ASP A 102 17.21 0.41 -9.76
CA ASP A 102 17.37 1.19 -8.51
C ASP A 102 17.78 0.28 -7.33
N ALA A 103 18.96 -0.35 -7.44
CA ALA A 103 19.56 -1.12 -6.35
C ALA A 103 20.32 -0.17 -5.39
N ASP A 104 19.92 -0.17 -4.11
CA ASP A 104 20.50 0.71 -3.09
C ASP A 104 20.94 -0.07 -1.83
N PRO A 105 22.27 -0.26 -1.63
CA PRO A 105 22.78 -0.95 -0.43
C PRO A 105 22.56 -0.17 0.87
N LEU A 106 22.23 1.12 0.80
CA LEU A 106 21.94 1.98 1.95
C LEU A 106 20.46 2.07 2.28
N ARG A 107 19.60 1.38 1.53
CA ARG A 107 18.15 1.43 1.74
C ARG A 107 17.80 1.11 3.20
N ALA A 108 17.07 2.01 3.84
CA ALA A 108 16.66 1.84 5.23
C ALA A 108 15.66 0.69 5.38
N ALA A 109 15.80 -0.11 6.43
CA ALA A 109 14.89 -1.21 6.74
C ALA A 109 13.48 -0.74 7.09
N GLU A 110 13.40 0.43 7.67
CA GLU A 110 12.19 1.17 7.95
C GLU A 110 12.33 2.56 7.33
N ALA A 111 12.16 2.67 6.03
CA ALA A 111 11.83 3.95 5.44
C ALA A 111 10.40 4.26 5.89
N VAL A 112 10.27 4.77 7.11
CA VAL A 112 8.96 5.16 7.55
C VAL A 112 8.95 6.42 8.38
N PRO A 113 8.71 7.56 7.76
CA PRO A 113 8.05 8.65 8.45
C PRO A 113 6.62 8.22 8.82
N ILE A 114 6.21 8.55 10.02
CA ILE A 114 4.82 8.44 10.48
C ILE A 114 4.03 9.48 9.69
N GLY A 115 3.25 9.07 8.68
CA GLY A 115 2.44 10.01 7.90
C GLY A 115 1.87 9.48 6.59
N VAL A 116 1.34 10.37 5.79
CA VAL A 116 0.67 10.15 4.51
C VAL A 116 1.59 9.50 3.46
N GLU A 117 2.87 9.78 3.49
CA GLU A 117 3.89 9.30 2.57
C GLU A 117 3.99 7.77 2.47
N ARG A 118 3.60 7.05 3.52
CA ARG A 118 3.64 5.58 3.55
C ARG A 118 2.71 4.87 2.57
N VAL A 119 1.68 5.53 2.11
CA VAL A 119 0.66 4.91 1.26
C VAL A 119 1.09 4.87 -0.19
N VAL A 120 2.01 5.76 -0.57
CA VAL A 120 2.36 6.06 -1.94
C VAL A 120 3.66 5.40 -2.39
N ASP A 121 4.57 5.14 -1.45
CA ASP A 121 5.95 4.81 -1.78
C ASP A 121 6.19 3.46 -2.44
N TYR A 122 5.20 2.57 -2.45
CA TYR A 122 5.48 1.24 -2.99
C TYR A 122 4.37 0.72 -3.88
N SER A 123 4.56 0.85 -5.19
CA SER A 123 4.01 -0.13 -6.12
C SER A 123 4.49 -1.52 -5.68
N ARG A 124 3.76 -2.57 -6.04
CA ARG A 124 4.15 -3.96 -5.72
C ARG A 124 5.57 -4.27 -6.18
N ARG A 125 5.98 -3.74 -7.33
CA ARG A 125 7.32 -3.85 -7.88
C ARG A 125 8.35 -3.15 -6.99
N GLN A 126 8.09 -1.92 -6.55
CA GLN A 126 9.01 -1.17 -5.68
C GLN A 126 9.19 -1.82 -4.31
N ARG A 127 8.12 -2.39 -3.71
CA ARG A 127 8.25 -3.17 -2.45
C ARG A 127 9.15 -4.37 -2.61
N ARG A 128 9.07 -5.02 -3.75
CA ARG A 128 9.88 -6.16 -4.09
C ARG A 128 11.34 -5.77 -4.22
N GLU A 129 11.64 -4.67 -4.92
CA GLU A 129 13.01 -4.14 -5.03
C GLU A 129 13.59 -3.79 -3.65
N VAL A 130 12.80 -3.12 -2.78
CA VAL A 130 13.20 -2.86 -1.38
C VAL A 130 13.49 -4.16 -0.62
N GLN A 131 12.67 -5.17 -0.79
CA GLN A 131 12.87 -6.47 -0.15
C GLN A 131 14.16 -7.13 -0.63
N MET A 132 14.48 -7.04 -1.93
CA MET A 132 15.69 -7.60 -2.50
C MET A 132 16.94 -6.84 -2.05
N ASP A 133 16.88 -5.51 -1.96
CA ASP A 133 17.99 -4.72 -1.40
C ASP A 133 18.29 -5.13 0.05
N LEU A 134 17.26 -5.30 0.87
CA LEU A 134 17.41 -5.73 2.25
C LEU A 134 17.85 -7.19 2.39
N PHE A 135 17.39 -8.06 1.47
CA PHE A 135 17.88 -9.44 1.36
C PHE A 135 19.37 -9.46 1.01
N ALA A 136 19.78 -8.72 -0.04
CA ALA A 136 21.17 -8.68 -0.50
C ALA A 136 22.12 -8.18 0.60
N ARG A 137 21.74 -7.11 1.31
CA ARG A 137 22.52 -6.57 2.42
C ARG A 137 22.60 -7.56 3.58
N GLU A 138 21.51 -8.23 3.95
CA GLU A 138 21.50 -9.24 5.01
C GLU A 138 22.30 -10.48 4.61
N PHE A 139 22.25 -10.90 3.34
CA PHE A 139 23.03 -12.03 2.84
C PHE A 139 24.54 -11.76 2.87
N LEU A 140 24.98 -10.54 2.51
CA LEU A 140 26.39 -10.15 2.54
C LEU A 140 26.90 -9.82 3.96
N LEU A 141 26.07 -9.18 4.77
CA LEU A 141 26.39 -8.63 6.07
C LEU A 141 25.29 -8.96 7.10
N PRO A 142 25.13 -10.22 7.53
CA PRO A 142 24.11 -10.61 8.50
C PRO A 142 24.14 -9.76 9.77
N ARG A 143 22.97 -9.31 10.23
CA ARG A 143 22.84 -8.54 11.47
C ARG A 143 23.41 -9.27 12.69
N SER A 144 23.23 -10.59 12.75
CA SER A 144 23.80 -11.43 13.82
C SER A 144 25.33 -11.39 13.82
N TRP A 145 25.95 -11.51 12.65
CA TRP A 145 27.40 -11.43 12.50
C TRP A 145 27.95 -10.07 12.87
N LEU A 146 27.37 -8.98 12.36
CA LEU A 146 27.81 -7.62 12.71
C LEU A 146 27.64 -7.33 14.20
N ARG A 147 26.55 -7.81 14.80
CA ARG A 147 26.29 -7.66 16.23
C ARG A 147 27.33 -8.41 17.07
N GLU A 148 27.72 -9.61 16.65
CA GLU A 148 28.79 -10.37 17.30
C GLU A 148 30.14 -9.64 17.23
N LEU A 149 30.53 -9.16 16.04
CA LEU A 149 31.76 -8.41 15.84
C LEU A 149 31.80 -7.13 16.69
N HIS A 150 30.68 -6.40 16.76
CA HIS A 150 30.60 -5.14 17.50
C HIS A 150 30.50 -5.34 19.01
N ILE A 151 29.57 -6.19 19.48
CA ILE A 151 29.28 -6.34 20.91
C ILE A 151 30.26 -7.31 21.58
N ALA A 152 30.50 -8.48 21.00
CA ALA A 152 31.31 -9.51 21.61
C ALA A 152 32.81 -9.29 21.38
N GLN A 153 33.20 -8.79 20.21
CA GLN A 153 34.61 -8.58 19.85
C GLN A 153 35.04 -7.11 19.99
N GLY A 154 34.13 -6.18 20.29
CA GLY A 154 34.42 -4.76 20.51
C GLY A 154 34.86 -3.97 19.30
N MET A 155 34.61 -4.49 18.07
CA MET A 155 35.00 -3.81 16.84
C MET A 155 34.14 -2.59 16.57
N THR A 156 34.77 -1.51 16.10
CA THR A 156 34.09 -0.33 15.59
C THR A 156 33.49 -0.59 14.19
N ALA A 157 32.53 0.21 13.76
CA ALA A 157 31.96 0.10 12.42
C ALA A 157 33.03 0.24 11.30
N SER A 158 34.07 1.04 11.52
CA SER A 158 35.19 1.21 10.58
C SER A 158 36.05 -0.03 10.48
N GLU A 159 36.34 -0.68 11.61
CA GLU A 159 37.09 -1.93 11.65
C GLU A 159 36.30 -3.07 11.02
N ILE A 160 34.98 -3.15 11.27
CA ILE A 160 34.08 -4.12 10.63
C ILE A 160 34.04 -3.90 9.12
N ALA A 161 33.97 -2.65 8.64
CA ALA A 161 33.99 -2.32 7.21
C ALA A 161 35.25 -2.84 6.53
N THR A 162 36.41 -2.62 7.13
CA THR A 162 37.68 -3.15 6.65
C THR A 162 37.72 -4.69 6.68
N PHE A 163 37.24 -5.28 7.77
CA PHE A 163 37.25 -6.72 7.98
C PHE A 163 36.32 -7.48 7.01
N ALA A 164 35.14 -6.92 6.71
CA ALA A 164 34.16 -7.50 5.82
C ALA A 164 34.36 -7.08 4.34
N ALA A 165 35.36 -6.26 4.04
CA ALA A 165 35.57 -5.66 2.72
C ALA A 165 34.32 -4.98 2.16
N ALA A 166 33.66 -4.18 3.02
CA ALA A 166 32.40 -3.51 2.70
C ALA A 166 32.51 -1.98 2.94
N PRO A 167 31.78 -1.13 2.20
CA PRO A 167 31.78 0.31 2.43
C PRO A 167 31.30 0.68 3.84
N PHE A 168 32.00 1.62 4.48
CA PHE A 168 31.64 2.09 5.84
C PHE A 168 30.17 2.50 5.98
N PRO A 169 29.56 3.27 5.04
CA PRO A 169 28.15 3.67 5.17
C PRO A 169 27.20 2.47 5.21
N VAL A 170 27.47 1.42 4.44
CA VAL A 170 26.64 0.21 4.39
C VAL A 170 26.76 -0.56 5.71
N VAL A 171 27.97 -0.72 6.25
CA VAL A 171 28.19 -1.37 7.53
C VAL A 171 27.54 -0.57 8.67
N ALA A 172 27.66 0.75 8.66
CA ALA A 172 27.05 1.62 9.66
C ALA A 172 25.51 1.50 9.63
N GLN A 173 24.89 1.52 8.46
CA GLN A 173 23.44 1.31 8.31
C GLN A 173 23.01 -0.07 8.81
N GLN A 174 23.72 -1.12 8.40
CA GLN A 174 23.37 -2.49 8.79
C GLN A 174 23.61 -2.73 10.30
N LEU A 175 24.60 -2.09 10.87
CA LEU A 175 24.86 -2.14 12.31
C LEU A 175 23.75 -1.43 13.11
N LEU A 176 23.26 -0.27 12.64
CA LEU A 176 22.09 0.36 13.22
C LEU A 176 20.87 -0.56 13.16
N ASP A 177 20.61 -1.21 12.02
CA ASP A 177 19.55 -2.19 11.91
C ASP A 177 19.73 -3.37 12.88
N ALA A 178 20.97 -3.84 13.07
CA ALA A 178 21.29 -4.94 13.99
C ALA A 178 21.06 -4.59 15.46
N LEU A 179 21.26 -3.33 15.83
CA LEU A 179 21.18 -2.88 17.22
C LEU A 179 19.78 -2.37 17.61
N LEU A 180 19.07 -1.72 16.68
CA LEU A 180 17.82 -1.01 16.95
C LEU A 180 16.56 -1.80 16.58
N LEU A 181 16.63 -2.66 15.56
CA LEU A 181 15.47 -3.43 15.15
C LEU A 181 15.31 -4.67 16.06
N PRO A 182 14.09 -4.93 16.54
CA PRO A 182 13.82 -6.14 17.30
C PRO A 182 14.05 -7.37 16.42
N ARG A 183 14.70 -8.40 16.95
CA ARG A 183 14.65 -9.72 16.33
C ARG A 183 13.21 -10.20 16.40
N ILE A 184 12.58 -10.38 15.27
CA ILE A 184 11.35 -11.16 15.19
C ILE A 184 11.81 -12.62 15.21
N GLU A 185 11.77 -13.24 16.40
CA GLU A 185 11.88 -14.70 16.47
C GLU A 185 10.71 -15.24 15.66
N ILE A 186 11.02 -15.96 14.59
CA ILE A 186 10.01 -16.80 13.94
C ILE A 186 9.75 -17.90 14.97
N GLU A 187 8.74 -17.70 15.83
CA GLU A 187 8.11 -18.85 16.41
C GLU A 187 7.66 -19.69 15.21
N THR A 188 8.33 -20.79 14.94
CA THR A 188 7.71 -21.93 14.26
C THR A 188 6.63 -22.40 15.23
N LYS A 189 5.53 -21.66 15.31
CA LYS A 189 4.28 -22.25 15.76
C LYS A 189 4.08 -23.39 14.77
N ASP A 190 4.10 -24.61 15.26
CA ASP A 190 3.37 -25.69 14.62
C ASP A 190 2.02 -25.07 14.28
N GLU A 191 1.83 -24.69 13.01
CA GLU A 191 0.59 -24.04 12.59
C GLU A 191 -0.47 -25.07 12.91
N ALA A 192 -1.27 -24.77 13.95
CA ALA A 192 -2.42 -25.58 14.26
C ALA A 192 -3.18 -25.72 12.93
N PRO A 193 -3.55 -26.94 12.51
CA PRO A 193 -4.12 -27.19 11.20
C PRO A 193 -5.23 -26.15 10.96
N GLU A 194 -5.15 -25.46 9.80
CA GLU A 194 -6.11 -24.39 9.47
C GLU A 194 -7.52 -24.94 9.69
N ARG A 195 -8.25 -24.27 10.56
CA ARG A 195 -9.60 -24.67 10.86
C ARG A 195 -10.44 -24.54 9.60
N PRO A 196 -11.16 -25.58 9.17
CA PRO A 196 -12.04 -25.48 8.01
C PRO A 196 -13.06 -24.37 8.23
N LEU A 197 -13.52 -23.75 7.16
CA LEU A 197 -14.57 -22.74 7.22
C LEU A 197 -15.81 -23.33 7.90
N ALA A 198 -16.42 -22.58 8.80
CA ALA A 198 -17.73 -22.92 9.31
C ALA A 198 -18.79 -22.84 8.19
N PRO A 199 -19.95 -23.51 8.32
CA PRO A 199 -20.95 -23.52 7.24
C PRO A 199 -21.38 -22.14 6.76
N ASP A 200 -21.60 -21.18 7.67
CA ASP A 200 -21.93 -19.78 7.36
C ASP A 200 -20.78 -19.05 6.65
N GLN A 201 -19.54 -19.30 7.06
CA GLN A 201 -18.36 -18.77 6.39
C GLN A 201 -18.19 -19.37 4.98
N ALA A 202 -18.42 -20.68 4.82
CA ALA A 202 -18.34 -21.36 3.53
C ALA A 202 -19.44 -20.88 2.56
N GLU A 203 -20.67 -20.68 3.04
CA GLU A 203 -21.76 -20.11 2.24
C GLU A 203 -21.40 -18.71 1.77
N ALA A 204 -20.92 -17.84 2.66
CA ALA A 204 -20.48 -16.49 2.31
C ALA A 204 -19.31 -16.49 1.31
N ALA A 205 -18.33 -17.39 1.48
CA ALA A 205 -17.18 -17.51 0.61
C ALA A 205 -17.53 -17.98 -0.82
N THR A 206 -18.59 -18.78 -0.97
CA THR A 206 -19.00 -19.37 -2.27
C THR A 206 -20.11 -18.59 -2.96
N HIS A 207 -20.54 -17.45 -2.41
CA HIS A 207 -21.62 -16.65 -2.99
C HIS A 207 -21.32 -16.18 -4.41
N GLU A 208 -22.29 -16.25 -5.31
CA GLU A 208 -22.23 -15.80 -6.69
C GLU A 208 -23.51 -15.09 -7.16
N GLY A 209 -23.42 -14.34 -8.24
CA GLY A 209 -24.54 -13.84 -9.02
C GLY A 209 -25.15 -12.52 -8.56
N SER A 210 -24.73 -11.97 -7.45
CA SER A 210 -25.16 -10.63 -6.98
C SER A 210 -24.07 -9.97 -6.13
N PRO A 211 -24.08 -8.64 -6.00
CA PRO A 211 -23.22 -7.97 -5.03
C PRO A 211 -23.45 -8.55 -3.63
N PHE A 212 -22.38 -8.68 -2.85
CA PHE A 212 -22.44 -9.34 -1.57
C PHE A 212 -21.79 -8.53 -0.45
N LEU A 213 -22.47 -8.41 0.68
CA LEU A 213 -21.95 -7.78 1.89
C LEU A 213 -22.01 -8.73 3.07
N LEU A 214 -20.86 -9.08 3.62
CA LEU A 214 -20.73 -9.87 4.85
C LEU A 214 -20.57 -8.96 6.06
N GLU A 215 -21.53 -8.99 6.98
CA GLU A 215 -21.40 -8.35 8.28
C GLU A 215 -20.72 -9.32 9.25
N ALA A 216 -19.53 -9.00 9.71
CA ALA A 216 -18.72 -9.90 10.49
C ALA A 216 -18.05 -9.19 11.66
N GLY A 217 -18.50 -9.47 12.87
CA GLY A 217 -17.98 -8.87 14.10
C GLY A 217 -16.53 -9.27 14.42
N PRO A 218 -15.95 -8.72 15.50
CA PRO A 218 -14.60 -9.09 15.91
C PRO A 218 -14.51 -10.58 16.19
N GLY A 219 -13.46 -11.24 15.70
CA GLY A 219 -13.21 -12.65 15.99
C GLY A 219 -14.14 -13.66 15.30
N THR A 220 -15.01 -13.21 14.38
CA THR A 220 -15.91 -14.11 13.62
C THR A 220 -15.26 -14.73 12.39
N GLY A 221 -14.01 -14.38 12.07
CA GLY A 221 -13.26 -14.97 10.95
C GLY A 221 -13.40 -14.20 9.63
N LYS A 222 -13.61 -12.87 9.64
CA LYS A 222 -13.62 -12.01 8.42
C LYS A 222 -12.54 -12.38 7.43
N THR A 223 -11.29 -12.28 7.84
CA THR A 223 -10.12 -12.53 6.98
C THR A 223 -10.07 -13.98 6.50
N GLN A 224 -10.45 -14.94 7.35
CA GLN A 224 -10.50 -16.35 6.96
C GLN A 224 -11.56 -16.61 5.89
N THR A 225 -12.74 -15.97 6.01
CA THR A 225 -13.80 -16.07 5.00
C THR A 225 -13.38 -15.41 3.69
N LEU A 226 -12.67 -14.28 3.75
CA LEU A 226 -12.12 -13.61 2.57
C LEU A 226 -11.07 -14.48 1.86
N VAL A 227 -10.16 -15.11 2.60
CA VAL A 227 -9.20 -16.09 2.04
C VAL A 227 -9.95 -17.26 1.41
N GLY A 228 -10.96 -17.81 2.10
CA GLY A 228 -11.81 -18.88 1.55
C GLY A 228 -12.52 -18.47 0.25
N ARG A 229 -12.95 -17.19 0.14
CA ARG A 229 -13.49 -16.65 -1.11
C ARG A 229 -12.46 -16.69 -2.24
N ILE A 230 -11.22 -16.30 -1.97
CA ILE A 230 -10.15 -16.32 -2.96
C ILE A 230 -9.83 -17.77 -3.36
N GLU A 231 -9.74 -18.68 -2.39
CA GLU A 231 -9.54 -20.10 -2.66
C GLU A 231 -10.66 -20.70 -3.54
N TYR A 232 -11.90 -20.31 -3.27
CA TYR A 232 -13.05 -20.70 -4.08
C TYR A 232 -12.93 -20.23 -5.53
N LEU A 233 -12.57 -18.94 -5.74
CA LEU A 233 -12.39 -18.37 -7.08
C LEU A 233 -11.26 -19.07 -7.84
N LEU A 234 -10.11 -19.28 -7.19
CA LEU A 234 -8.97 -19.99 -7.78
C LEU A 234 -9.34 -21.45 -8.11
N GLY A 235 -10.06 -22.14 -7.22
CA GLY A 235 -10.55 -23.49 -7.45
C GLY A 235 -11.56 -23.60 -8.60
N ARG A 236 -12.23 -22.52 -8.95
CA ARG A 236 -13.12 -22.38 -10.13
C ARG A 236 -12.34 -22.06 -11.42
N GLY A 237 -11.02 -21.88 -11.35
CA GLY A 237 -10.20 -21.53 -12.49
C GLY A 237 -10.25 -20.04 -12.87
N VAL A 238 -10.66 -19.17 -11.95
CA VAL A 238 -10.60 -17.72 -12.17
C VAL A 238 -9.13 -17.31 -12.26
N ASP A 239 -8.78 -16.57 -13.31
CA ASP A 239 -7.44 -16.03 -13.49
C ASP A 239 -7.11 -15.07 -12.32
N PRO A 240 -6.01 -15.32 -11.59
CA PRO A 240 -5.60 -14.46 -10.49
C PRO A 240 -5.46 -12.96 -10.88
N GLU A 241 -5.07 -12.65 -12.11
CA GLU A 241 -4.96 -11.27 -12.60
C GLU A 241 -6.30 -10.54 -12.64
N LYS A 242 -7.42 -11.29 -12.71
CA LYS A 242 -8.79 -10.78 -12.69
C LYS A 242 -9.32 -10.50 -11.28
N ILE A 243 -8.54 -10.78 -10.23
CA ILE A 243 -8.94 -10.60 -8.83
C ILE A 243 -8.30 -9.33 -8.28
N LEU A 244 -9.14 -8.38 -7.89
CA LEU A 244 -8.77 -7.13 -7.21
C LEU A 244 -9.15 -7.22 -5.74
N ILE A 245 -8.18 -7.02 -4.85
CA ILE A 245 -8.39 -7.03 -3.41
C ILE A 245 -8.07 -5.65 -2.85
N LEU A 246 -9.07 -5.00 -2.27
CA LEU A 246 -8.98 -3.66 -1.71
C LEU A 246 -9.15 -3.70 -0.19
N THR A 247 -8.23 -3.10 0.51
CA THR A 247 -8.23 -3.02 1.98
C THR A 247 -8.08 -1.57 2.45
N PHE A 248 -8.34 -1.34 3.74
CA PHE A 248 -8.14 -0.01 4.32
C PHE A 248 -6.67 0.33 4.58
N SER A 249 -5.80 -0.66 4.84
CA SER A 249 -4.41 -0.42 5.19
C SER A 249 -3.44 -1.34 4.45
N ASN A 250 -2.23 -0.82 4.20
CA ASN A 250 -1.14 -1.61 3.60
C ASN A 250 -0.79 -2.84 4.44
N LYS A 251 -0.88 -2.73 5.78
CA LYS A 251 -0.65 -3.85 6.67
C LYS A 251 -1.65 -4.99 6.43
N ALA A 252 -2.94 -4.67 6.33
CA ALA A 252 -3.98 -5.66 6.05
C ALA A 252 -3.80 -6.30 4.67
N ALA A 253 -3.44 -5.51 3.65
CA ALA A 253 -3.11 -6.02 2.33
C ALA A 253 -1.92 -6.99 2.36
N GLY A 254 -0.85 -6.64 3.10
CA GLY A 254 0.33 -7.48 3.27
C GLY A 254 0.02 -8.80 3.99
N GLU A 255 -0.71 -8.74 5.11
CA GLU A 255 -1.12 -9.94 5.87
C GLU A 255 -2.00 -10.88 5.02
N LEU A 256 -2.88 -10.32 4.21
CA LEU A 256 -3.74 -11.09 3.32
C LEU A 256 -2.92 -11.74 2.19
N SER A 257 -2.05 -10.97 1.53
CA SER A 257 -1.15 -11.48 0.48
C SER A 257 -0.23 -12.59 1.01
N GLU A 258 0.29 -12.46 2.24
CA GLU A 258 1.11 -13.50 2.88
C GLU A 258 0.31 -14.79 3.12
N ARG A 259 -0.92 -14.69 3.63
CA ARG A 259 -1.77 -15.87 3.86
C ARG A 259 -2.09 -16.60 2.57
N ILE A 260 -2.42 -15.85 1.51
CA ILE A 260 -2.70 -16.44 0.20
C ILE A 260 -1.42 -17.04 -0.38
N GLY A 261 -0.29 -16.33 -0.28
CA GLY A 261 1.00 -16.75 -0.80
C GLY A 261 1.56 -18.05 -0.19
N LYS A 262 1.17 -18.36 1.05
CA LYS A 262 1.52 -19.65 1.67
C LYS A 262 0.93 -20.85 0.92
N LYS A 263 -0.30 -20.74 0.42
CA LYS A 263 -0.99 -21.81 -0.29
C LYS A 263 -0.89 -21.69 -1.81
N TYR A 264 -0.92 -20.47 -2.33
CA TYR A 264 -1.01 -20.15 -3.76
C TYR A 264 0.00 -19.06 -4.13
N PRO A 265 1.31 -19.33 -4.07
CA PRO A 265 2.34 -18.30 -4.27
C PRO A 265 2.25 -17.63 -5.65
N GLU A 266 2.03 -18.42 -6.72
CA GLU A 266 1.87 -17.89 -8.08
C GLU A 266 0.62 -17.00 -8.22
N ALA A 267 -0.50 -17.41 -7.64
CA ALA A 267 -1.72 -16.63 -7.68
C ALA A 267 -1.59 -15.33 -6.86
N ALA A 268 -0.99 -15.40 -5.67
CA ALA A 268 -0.72 -14.22 -4.85
C ALA A 268 0.20 -13.23 -5.57
N ALA A 269 1.10 -13.74 -6.41
CA ALA A 269 1.98 -12.93 -7.23
C ALA A 269 1.23 -12.17 -8.34
N LYS A 270 0.17 -12.72 -8.90
CA LYS A 270 -0.59 -12.15 -10.02
C LYS A 270 -1.77 -11.27 -9.59
N MET A 271 -2.42 -11.59 -8.47
CA MET A 271 -3.55 -10.80 -7.95
C MET A 271 -3.14 -9.37 -7.59
N TRP A 272 -4.01 -8.41 -7.86
CA TRP A 272 -3.81 -7.07 -7.34
C TRP A 272 -4.37 -6.96 -5.91
N ALA A 273 -3.52 -6.71 -4.93
CA ALA A 273 -3.91 -6.52 -3.53
C ALA A 273 -3.28 -5.25 -2.95
N GLY A 274 -4.09 -4.35 -2.40
CA GLY A 274 -3.61 -3.08 -1.87
C GLY A 274 -4.71 -2.23 -1.27
N THR A 275 -4.41 -0.93 -1.08
CA THR A 275 -5.38 0.05 -0.60
C THR A 275 -6.09 0.76 -1.76
N PHE A 276 -7.24 1.40 -1.48
CA PHE A 276 -7.93 2.25 -2.47
C PHE A 276 -7.02 3.34 -3.03
N HIS A 277 -6.21 3.98 -2.20
CA HIS A 277 -5.27 5.02 -2.61
C HIS A 277 -4.15 4.45 -3.50
N GLY A 278 -3.60 3.29 -3.15
CA GLY A 278 -2.61 2.61 -3.97
C GLY A 278 -3.17 2.21 -5.33
N PHE A 279 -4.40 1.72 -5.38
CA PHE A 279 -5.09 1.39 -6.62
C PHE A 279 -5.39 2.64 -7.45
N GLY A 280 -5.83 3.71 -6.80
CA GLY A 280 -6.07 4.98 -7.48
C GLY A 280 -4.80 5.58 -8.09
N LEU A 281 -3.66 5.50 -7.39
CA LEU A 281 -2.38 5.92 -7.95
C LEU A 281 -1.99 5.08 -9.18
N ASP A 282 -2.25 3.78 -9.15
CA ASP A 282 -2.02 2.91 -10.31
C ASP A 282 -2.87 3.34 -11.52
N ILE A 283 -4.15 3.66 -11.30
CA ILE A 283 -5.03 4.22 -12.33
C ILE A 283 -4.50 5.56 -12.85
N ILE A 284 -4.12 6.48 -11.96
CA ILE A 284 -3.57 7.79 -12.35
C ILE A 284 -2.33 7.64 -13.22
N ARG A 285 -1.40 6.77 -12.86
CA ARG A 285 -0.18 6.50 -13.64
C ARG A 285 -0.47 5.86 -15.00
N ARG A 286 -1.42 4.94 -15.04
CA ARG A 286 -1.80 4.22 -16.26
C ARG A 286 -2.51 5.12 -17.27
N PHE A 287 -3.30 6.08 -16.81
CA PHE A 287 -4.10 6.99 -17.63
C PHE A 287 -3.70 8.45 -17.43
N HIS A 288 -2.44 8.71 -17.12
CA HIS A 288 -1.91 10.04 -16.82
C HIS A 288 -2.15 11.07 -17.95
N ASP A 289 -2.09 10.62 -19.20
CA ASP A 289 -2.35 11.42 -20.39
C ASP A 289 -3.79 11.97 -20.42
N ARG A 290 -4.76 11.16 -20.01
CA ARG A 290 -6.17 11.58 -19.91
C ARG A 290 -6.43 12.56 -18.77
N LEU A 291 -5.54 12.60 -17.79
CA LEU A 291 -5.58 13.51 -16.64
C LEU A 291 -4.71 14.75 -16.84
N ASN A 292 -3.99 14.86 -17.98
CA ASN A 292 -2.99 15.90 -18.23
C ASN A 292 -1.91 15.95 -17.12
N LEU A 293 -1.51 14.79 -16.61
CA LEU A 293 -0.48 14.63 -15.59
C LEU A 293 0.79 14.01 -16.20
N PRO A 294 1.96 14.23 -15.60
CA PRO A 294 3.16 13.46 -15.96
C PRO A 294 2.97 11.97 -15.65
N VAL A 295 3.74 11.09 -16.28
CA VAL A 295 3.71 9.62 -16.05
C VAL A 295 3.85 9.27 -14.56
N SER A 296 4.66 10.04 -13.84
CA SER A 296 4.86 9.92 -12.40
C SER A 296 4.61 11.27 -11.74
N PRO A 297 3.35 11.61 -11.41
CA PRO A 297 3.05 12.86 -10.75
C PRO A 297 3.68 12.90 -9.35
N ARG A 298 4.17 14.08 -8.95
CA ARG A 298 4.67 14.28 -7.60
C ARG A 298 3.50 14.22 -6.62
N LEU A 299 3.60 13.38 -5.62
CA LEU A 299 2.64 13.39 -4.52
C LEU A 299 3.06 14.43 -3.50
N LEU A 300 2.09 15.29 -3.16
CA LEU A 300 2.24 16.28 -2.12
C LEU A 300 1.82 15.70 -0.77
N ASP A 301 2.69 15.84 0.21
CA ASP A 301 2.31 15.67 1.60
C ASP A 301 1.60 16.93 2.15
N ARG A 302 1.24 16.91 3.44
CA ARG A 302 0.56 18.05 4.07
C ARG A 302 1.44 19.28 4.12
N SER A 303 2.73 19.13 4.32
CA SER A 303 3.68 20.23 4.39
C SER A 303 3.92 20.85 3.03
N ASP A 304 4.13 20.00 2.01
CA ASP A 304 4.21 20.42 0.61
C ASP A 304 2.95 21.18 0.15
N ALA A 305 1.76 20.68 0.54
CA ALA A 305 0.48 21.31 0.20
C ALA A 305 0.30 22.69 0.85
N ILE A 306 0.74 22.83 2.10
CA ILE A 306 0.75 24.14 2.81
C ILE A 306 1.71 25.09 2.12
N GLU A 307 2.96 24.67 1.87
CA GLU A 307 3.98 25.49 1.21
C GLU A 307 3.52 25.94 -0.19
N LEU A 308 2.94 25.03 -0.96
CA LEU A 308 2.40 25.34 -2.29
C LEU A 308 1.33 26.43 -2.23
N LEU A 309 0.38 26.33 -1.29
CA LEU A 309 -0.71 27.28 -1.15
C LEU A 309 -0.29 28.58 -0.45
N GLU A 310 0.76 28.56 0.38
CA GLU A 310 1.28 29.72 1.09
C GLU A 310 1.78 30.79 0.11
N SER A 311 2.34 30.40 -1.04
CA SER A 311 2.77 31.32 -2.10
C SER A 311 1.62 32.16 -2.66
N GLU A 312 0.39 31.67 -2.62
CA GLU A 312 -0.82 32.37 -3.08
C GLU A 312 -1.57 33.08 -1.96
N TYR A 313 -1.23 32.84 -0.69
CA TYR A 313 -1.96 33.35 0.46
C TYR A 313 -2.26 34.87 0.40
N PRO A 314 -1.31 35.76 0.02
CA PRO A 314 -1.57 37.18 -0.10
C PRO A 314 -2.62 37.56 -1.17
N LYS A 315 -2.76 36.69 -2.22
CA LYS A 315 -3.66 36.94 -3.34
C LYS A 315 -5.08 36.40 -3.08
N LEU A 316 -5.25 35.50 -2.10
CA LEU A 316 -6.55 34.92 -1.78
C LEU A 316 -7.55 35.91 -1.18
N ASN A 317 -7.09 37.05 -0.67
CA ASN A 317 -7.93 38.11 -0.08
C ASN A 317 -8.91 37.58 0.98
N LEU A 318 -8.44 36.69 1.87
CA LEU A 318 -9.25 36.06 2.91
C LEU A 318 -9.62 37.10 3.99
N ALA A 319 -10.86 37.12 4.43
CA ALA A 319 -11.36 37.93 5.52
C ALA A 319 -11.50 37.14 6.83
N HIS A 320 -12.16 35.96 6.76
CA HIS A 320 -12.41 35.09 7.90
C HIS A 320 -11.25 34.18 8.23
N PHE A 321 -10.50 33.78 7.19
CA PHE A 321 -9.29 32.95 7.32
C PHE A 321 -8.01 33.78 7.24
N LYS A 322 -8.07 35.06 7.64
CA LYS A 322 -6.91 35.93 7.68
C LYS A 322 -6.18 35.80 9.02
N ASN A 323 -5.05 35.08 9.00
CA ASN A 323 -4.14 34.96 10.13
C ASN A 323 -2.72 35.32 9.67
N LEU A 324 -2.26 36.52 10.07
CA LEU A 324 -0.93 37.00 9.68
C LEU A 324 0.19 36.48 10.59
N TRP A 325 -0.16 35.91 11.74
CA TRP A 325 0.80 35.38 12.71
C TRP A 325 1.15 33.91 12.43
N ASP A 326 0.16 33.16 12.01
CA ASP A 326 0.33 31.73 11.66
C ASP A 326 -0.54 31.38 10.43
N PRO A 327 -0.06 31.74 9.22
CA PRO A 327 -0.75 31.37 7.98
C PRO A 327 -0.88 29.84 7.82
N SER A 328 0.12 29.08 8.29
CA SER A 328 0.19 27.61 8.09
C SER A 328 -0.96 26.88 8.80
N GLU A 329 -1.33 27.32 10.03
CA GLU A 329 -2.51 26.75 10.73
C GLU A 329 -3.79 26.96 9.91
N THR A 330 -3.97 28.18 9.40
CA THR A 330 -5.14 28.54 8.60
C THR A 330 -5.20 27.74 7.30
N LEU A 331 -4.09 27.68 6.58
CA LEU A 331 -3.97 26.88 5.35
C LEU A 331 -4.21 25.40 5.62
N GLY A 332 -3.70 24.89 6.73
CA GLY A 332 -3.97 23.52 7.17
C GLY A 332 -5.47 23.25 7.41
N ARG A 333 -6.23 24.21 7.92
CA ARG A 333 -7.70 24.11 8.08
C ARG A 333 -8.41 24.13 6.72
N ILE A 334 -8.01 25.01 5.82
CA ILE A 334 -8.53 25.09 4.44
C ILE A 334 -8.27 23.78 3.70
N LEU A 335 -7.04 23.27 3.74
CA LEU A 335 -6.68 22.00 3.11
C LEU A 335 -7.45 20.80 3.70
N SER A 336 -7.78 20.85 4.99
CA SER A 336 -8.64 19.83 5.60
C SER A 336 -10.08 19.88 5.04
N ALA A 337 -10.61 21.06 4.75
CA ALA A 337 -11.91 21.19 4.10
C ALA A 337 -11.86 20.72 2.63
N ILE A 338 -10.78 20.99 1.91
CA ILE A 338 -10.55 20.51 0.54
C ILE A 338 -10.47 18.98 0.52
N SER A 339 -9.71 18.38 1.44
CA SER A 339 -9.62 16.92 1.58
C SER A 339 -11.01 16.30 1.82
N ARG A 340 -11.85 16.91 2.64
CA ARG A 340 -13.24 16.47 2.84
C ARG A 340 -14.08 16.57 1.56
N ALA A 341 -13.89 17.62 0.76
CA ALA A 341 -14.57 17.74 -0.53
C ALA A 341 -14.12 16.62 -1.49
N ASN A 342 -12.84 16.28 -1.50
CA ASN A 342 -12.32 15.15 -2.29
C ASN A 342 -12.88 13.80 -1.82
N ASP A 343 -13.08 13.57 -0.52
CA ASP A 343 -13.74 12.38 0.01
C ASP A 343 -15.16 12.18 -0.55
N GLU A 344 -15.85 13.28 -0.90
CA GLU A 344 -17.17 13.28 -1.54
C GLU A 344 -17.11 13.45 -3.07
N VAL A 345 -15.90 13.53 -3.65
CA VAL A 345 -15.64 13.79 -5.07
C VAL A 345 -16.25 15.13 -5.55
N VAL A 346 -16.20 16.12 -4.70
CA VAL A 346 -16.63 17.47 -5.03
C VAL A 346 -15.41 18.28 -5.47
N ASP A 347 -15.41 18.81 -6.69
CA ASP A 347 -14.35 19.68 -7.19
C ASP A 347 -14.51 21.13 -6.72
N ALA A 348 -13.54 21.98 -7.03
CA ALA A 348 -13.56 23.40 -6.62
C ALA A 348 -14.79 24.15 -7.14
N ALA A 349 -15.28 23.85 -8.35
CA ALA A 349 -16.47 24.45 -8.93
C ALA A 349 -17.75 24.01 -8.22
N GLY A 350 -17.89 22.71 -7.97
CA GLY A 350 -18.99 22.13 -7.19
C GLY A 350 -19.04 22.67 -5.77
N TYR A 351 -17.87 22.73 -5.10
CA TYR A 351 -17.77 23.28 -3.75
C TYR A 351 -18.21 24.76 -3.72
N ARG A 352 -17.76 25.56 -4.68
CA ARG A 352 -18.19 26.97 -4.82
C ARG A 352 -19.70 27.08 -5.02
N SER A 353 -20.29 26.24 -5.89
CA SER A 353 -21.73 26.23 -6.12
C SER A 353 -22.52 25.91 -4.86
N LEU A 354 -22.06 24.92 -4.07
CA LEU A 354 -22.66 24.58 -2.78
C LEU A 354 -22.55 25.72 -1.78
N ALA A 355 -21.38 26.36 -1.66
CA ALA A 355 -21.17 27.52 -0.79
C ALA A 355 -22.06 28.72 -1.16
N GLN A 356 -22.25 28.97 -2.47
CA GLN A 356 -23.17 30.04 -2.95
C GLN A 356 -24.63 29.73 -2.60
N LYS A 357 -25.07 28.47 -2.76
CA LYS A 357 -26.41 28.05 -2.34
C LYS A 357 -26.62 28.22 -0.83
N MET A 358 -25.61 27.85 -0.05
CA MET A 358 -25.62 28.04 1.39
C MET A 358 -25.72 29.51 1.77
N HIS A 359 -24.95 30.38 1.12
CA HIS A 359 -24.99 31.82 1.35
C HIS A 359 -26.36 32.43 0.99
N ALA A 360 -26.95 32.00 -0.12
CA ALA A 360 -28.28 32.46 -0.56
C ALA A 360 -29.42 32.01 0.38
N ALA A 361 -29.25 30.87 1.04
CA ALA A 361 -30.23 30.30 1.97
C ALA A 361 -30.04 30.80 3.42
N ALA A 362 -28.95 31.51 3.72
CA ALA A 362 -28.63 31.97 5.08
C ALA A 362 -29.67 32.93 5.62
N SER A 363 -30.23 32.63 6.77
CA SER A 363 -31.28 33.40 7.45
C SER A 363 -30.75 34.16 8.67
N THR A 364 -29.62 33.72 9.21
CA THR A 364 -28.96 34.32 10.38
C THR A 364 -27.58 34.84 10.03
N ASP A 365 -27.03 35.71 10.87
CA ASP A 365 -25.65 36.19 10.70
C ASP A 365 -24.64 35.09 10.85
N GLU A 366 -24.87 34.11 11.72
CA GLU A 366 -23.99 32.93 11.90
C GLU A 366 -23.95 32.05 10.65
N GLU A 367 -25.12 31.80 10.05
CA GLU A 367 -25.22 31.05 8.79
C GLU A 367 -24.53 31.77 7.65
N ARG A 368 -24.67 33.12 7.59
CA ARG A 368 -24.00 33.94 6.57
C ARG A 368 -22.49 33.89 6.72
N ILE A 369 -21.96 34.06 7.93
CA ILE A 369 -20.51 33.95 8.21
C ILE A 369 -19.99 32.57 7.87
N ALA A 370 -20.73 31.52 8.19
CA ALA A 370 -20.35 30.15 7.83
C ALA A 370 -20.27 29.95 6.30
N ALA A 371 -21.25 30.49 5.57
CA ALA A 371 -21.25 30.43 4.11
C ALA A 371 -20.12 31.27 3.48
N GLU A 372 -19.82 32.43 4.02
CA GLU A 372 -18.69 33.30 3.61
C GLU A 372 -17.35 32.55 3.80
N LYS A 373 -17.15 31.88 4.92
CA LYS A 373 -15.98 31.00 5.15
C LYS A 373 -15.88 29.89 4.09
N CYS A 374 -17.00 29.29 3.73
CA CYS A 374 -17.00 28.26 2.65
C CYS A 374 -16.65 28.88 1.28
N LEU A 375 -17.06 30.12 1.00
CA LEU A 375 -16.67 30.81 -0.23
C LEU A 375 -15.17 31.13 -0.27
N GLU A 376 -14.56 31.47 0.87
CA GLU A 376 -13.11 31.65 0.97
C GLU A 376 -12.37 30.33 0.74
N VAL A 377 -12.84 29.22 1.34
CA VAL A 377 -12.31 27.87 1.06
C VAL A 377 -12.42 27.55 -0.43
N ALA A 378 -13.56 27.84 -1.09
CA ALA A 378 -13.74 27.64 -2.52
C ALA A 378 -12.73 28.43 -3.37
N THR A 379 -12.36 29.63 -2.92
CA THR A 379 -11.36 30.45 -3.61
C THR A 379 -9.96 29.83 -3.47
N ALA A 380 -9.58 29.43 -2.26
CA ALA A 380 -8.32 28.73 -2.01
C ALA A 380 -8.26 27.38 -2.73
N PHE A 381 -9.37 26.64 -2.77
CA PHE A 381 -9.46 25.36 -3.48
C PHE A 381 -9.18 25.55 -4.98
N THR A 382 -9.78 26.56 -5.62
CA THR A 382 -9.52 26.86 -7.03
C THR A 382 -8.05 27.20 -7.28
N ALA A 383 -7.42 27.98 -6.39
CA ALA A 383 -6.00 28.30 -6.49
C ALA A 383 -5.13 27.04 -6.30
N TYR A 384 -5.47 26.21 -5.33
CA TYR A 384 -4.74 24.98 -5.04
C TYR A 384 -4.77 23.97 -6.20
N GLU A 385 -5.95 23.73 -6.80
CA GLU A 385 -6.09 22.87 -7.98
C GLU A 385 -5.26 23.38 -9.16
N ARG A 386 -5.25 24.70 -9.39
CA ARG A 386 -4.43 25.31 -10.43
C ARG A 386 -2.94 25.07 -10.18
N LEU A 387 -2.47 25.31 -8.96
CA LEU A 387 -1.07 25.12 -8.59
C LEU A 387 -0.62 23.65 -8.72
N LYS A 388 -1.46 22.71 -8.30
CA LYS A 388 -1.19 21.27 -8.50
C LYS A 388 -1.06 20.93 -9.98
N ALA A 389 -1.98 21.43 -10.82
CA ALA A 389 -1.96 21.19 -12.26
C ALA A 389 -0.70 21.78 -12.92
N GLU A 390 -0.33 23.02 -12.56
CA GLU A 390 0.89 23.68 -13.06
C GLU A 390 2.17 22.93 -12.65
N GLY A 391 2.19 22.36 -11.44
CA GLY A 391 3.32 21.60 -10.90
C GLY A 391 3.34 20.12 -11.30
N GLY A 392 2.31 19.61 -11.99
CA GLY A 392 2.17 18.17 -12.27
C GLY A 392 2.06 17.33 -11.00
N CYS A 393 1.40 17.88 -9.97
CA CYS A 393 1.30 17.30 -8.64
C CYS A 393 -0.09 16.74 -8.36
N VAL A 394 -0.15 15.78 -7.45
CA VAL A 394 -1.39 15.25 -6.87
C VAL A 394 -1.26 15.20 -5.35
N ASP A 395 -2.35 15.31 -4.62
CA ASP A 395 -2.37 15.08 -3.18
C ASP A 395 -3.04 13.76 -2.83
N PHE A 396 -3.09 13.44 -1.54
CA PHE A 396 -3.67 12.20 -1.06
C PHE A 396 -5.17 12.04 -1.38
N GLY A 397 -5.93 13.15 -1.37
CA GLY A 397 -7.35 13.15 -1.75
C GLY A 397 -7.56 12.87 -3.23
N ASP A 398 -6.64 13.33 -4.08
CA ASP A 398 -6.67 13.09 -5.52
C ASP A 398 -6.53 11.63 -5.88
N LEU A 399 -5.81 10.84 -5.06
CA LEU A 399 -5.57 9.42 -5.36
C LEU A 399 -6.86 8.61 -5.52
N VAL A 400 -7.96 9.05 -4.94
CA VAL A 400 -9.26 8.40 -5.12
C VAL A 400 -10.20 9.28 -5.96
N ALA A 401 -10.21 10.59 -5.75
CA ALA A 401 -11.13 11.49 -6.42
C ALA A 401 -10.86 11.59 -7.94
N LEU A 402 -9.59 11.69 -8.36
CA LEU A 402 -9.27 11.74 -9.80
C LEU A 402 -9.64 10.46 -10.56
N PRO A 403 -9.33 9.24 -10.07
CA PRO A 403 -9.81 8.00 -10.69
C PRO A 403 -11.33 7.93 -10.83
N VAL A 404 -12.08 8.40 -9.83
CA VAL A 404 -13.54 8.45 -9.92
C VAL A 404 -13.99 9.38 -11.05
N ARG A 405 -13.49 10.63 -11.06
CA ARG A 405 -13.80 11.60 -12.10
C ARG A 405 -13.40 11.09 -13.49
N LEU A 406 -12.25 10.44 -13.59
CA LEU A 406 -11.77 9.82 -14.83
C LEU A 406 -12.75 8.75 -15.34
N CYS A 407 -13.12 7.80 -14.49
CA CYS A 407 -14.05 6.74 -14.86
C CYS A 407 -15.45 7.27 -15.21
N GLU A 408 -15.94 8.28 -14.48
CA GLU A 408 -17.25 8.91 -14.75
C GLU A 408 -17.25 9.71 -16.05
N SER A 409 -16.11 10.31 -16.42
CA SER A 409 -15.98 11.09 -17.66
C SER A 409 -15.60 10.25 -18.88
N HIS A 410 -15.02 9.07 -18.68
CA HIS A 410 -14.51 8.19 -19.73
C HIS A 410 -15.03 6.75 -19.54
N PRO A 411 -16.22 6.43 -20.10
CA PRO A 411 -16.83 5.10 -19.99
C PRO A 411 -15.96 3.97 -20.55
N ASP A 412 -15.09 4.26 -21.52
CA ASP A 412 -14.12 3.33 -22.09
C ASP A 412 -13.10 2.87 -21.05
N ILE A 413 -12.63 3.77 -20.19
CA ILE A 413 -11.71 3.44 -19.08
C ILE A 413 -12.42 2.61 -18.02
N SER A 414 -13.65 3.00 -17.65
CA SER A 414 -14.48 2.23 -16.72
C SER A 414 -14.71 0.79 -17.21
N ALA A 415 -15.08 0.62 -18.48
CA ALA A 415 -15.26 -0.70 -19.09
C ALA A 415 -13.95 -1.50 -19.16
N HIS A 416 -12.82 -0.85 -19.46
CA HIS A 416 -11.51 -1.48 -19.44
C HIS A 416 -11.16 -2.01 -18.06
N LEU A 417 -11.35 -1.21 -17.01
CA LEU A 417 -11.07 -1.62 -15.62
C LEU A 417 -12.01 -2.73 -15.16
N ALA A 418 -13.30 -2.67 -15.53
CA ALA A 418 -14.28 -3.73 -15.23
C ALA A 418 -13.92 -5.07 -15.90
N THR A 419 -13.30 -5.02 -17.08
CA THR A 419 -12.82 -6.21 -17.79
C THR A 419 -11.50 -6.72 -17.20
N ALA A 420 -10.63 -5.81 -16.77
CA ALA A 420 -9.36 -6.16 -16.15
C ALA A 420 -9.55 -6.81 -14.76
N TYR A 421 -10.55 -6.37 -14.01
CA TYR A 421 -10.82 -6.83 -12.64
C TYR A 421 -12.25 -7.38 -12.52
N GLU A 422 -12.45 -8.62 -12.93
CA GLU A 422 -13.76 -9.26 -12.92
C GLU A 422 -14.29 -9.54 -11.51
N HIS A 423 -13.40 -9.81 -10.54
CA HIS A 423 -13.76 -10.08 -9.15
C HIS A 423 -13.14 -9.04 -8.23
N ILE A 424 -13.99 -8.30 -7.52
CA ILE A 424 -13.56 -7.23 -6.61
C ILE A 424 -13.91 -7.65 -5.19
N LEU A 425 -12.88 -7.76 -4.34
CA LEU A 425 -12.99 -8.13 -2.94
C LEU A 425 -12.60 -6.95 -2.07
N VAL A 426 -13.43 -6.58 -1.10
CA VAL A 426 -13.20 -5.41 -0.23
C VAL A 426 -13.21 -5.84 1.21
N ASP A 427 -12.10 -5.63 1.92
CA ASP A 427 -12.01 -5.80 3.37
C ASP A 427 -12.21 -4.47 4.12
N GLU A 428 -12.69 -4.56 5.36
CA GLU A 428 -12.98 -3.44 6.24
C GLU A 428 -13.86 -2.35 5.57
N TYR A 429 -14.93 -2.78 4.88
CA TYR A 429 -15.81 -1.90 4.10
C TYR A 429 -16.44 -0.77 4.94
N GLN A 430 -16.56 -0.91 6.27
CA GLN A 430 -17.04 0.16 7.15
C GLN A 430 -16.10 1.38 7.22
N ASP A 431 -14.83 1.23 6.84
CA ASP A 431 -13.82 2.28 6.90
C ASP A 431 -13.57 2.99 5.55
N VAL A 432 -14.30 2.62 4.50
CA VAL A 432 -14.20 3.29 3.20
C VAL A 432 -14.93 4.65 3.21
N ASN A 433 -14.37 5.64 2.50
CA ASN A 433 -15.02 6.93 2.26
C ASN A 433 -15.97 6.88 1.05
N ARG A 434 -16.70 7.94 0.79
CA ARG A 434 -17.67 7.99 -0.31
C ARG A 434 -17.02 7.92 -1.69
N ALA A 435 -15.86 8.55 -1.86
CA ALA A 435 -15.08 8.48 -3.09
C ALA A 435 -14.71 7.03 -3.43
N SER A 436 -14.23 6.25 -2.45
CA SER A 436 -13.91 4.84 -2.63
C SER A 436 -15.13 4.01 -3.07
N VAL A 437 -16.32 4.28 -2.52
CA VAL A 437 -17.56 3.62 -2.96
C VAL A 437 -17.91 4.01 -4.40
N ARG A 438 -17.74 5.28 -4.78
CA ARG A 438 -17.96 5.72 -6.18
C ARG A 438 -16.98 5.06 -7.14
N LEU A 439 -15.71 4.91 -6.73
CA LEU A 439 -14.72 4.17 -7.52
C LEU A 439 -15.15 2.71 -7.71
N LEU A 440 -15.57 2.02 -6.63
CA LEU A 440 -16.10 0.66 -6.73
C LEU A 440 -17.27 0.58 -7.72
N LYS A 441 -18.22 1.51 -7.65
CA LYS A 441 -19.36 1.56 -8.59
C LYS A 441 -18.89 1.73 -10.03
N ALA A 442 -17.86 2.54 -10.26
CA ALA A 442 -17.35 2.79 -11.60
C ALA A 442 -16.63 1.57 -12.21
N ILE A 443 -16.02 0.73 -11.40
CA ILE A 443 -15.21 -0.42 -11.87
C ILE A 443 -15.90 -1.78 -11.69
N ALA A 444 -16.93 -1.88 -10.85
CA ALA A 444 -17.62 -3.15 -10.59
C ALA A 444 -18.64 -3.56 -11.67
N GLY A 445 -18.86 -2.73 -12.68
CA GLY A 445 -19.86 -3.00 -13.70
C GLY A 445 -21.27 -3.15 -13.12
N ASP A 446 -21.88 -4.33 -13.26
CA ASP A 446 -23.18 -4.66 -12.66
C ASP A 446 -23.08 -5.11 -11.18
N GLY A 447 -21.86 -5.15 -10.63
CA GLY A 447 -21.57 -5.51 -9.25
C GLY A 447 -21.72 -6.99 -8.89
N LYS A 448 -22.05 -7.87 -9.85
CA LYS A 448 -22.32 -9.31 -9.56
C LYS A 448 -21.17 -10.01 -8.86
N ASN A 449 -19.94 -9.59 -9.13
CA ASN A 449 -18.72 -10.16 -8.57
C ASN A 449 -18.08 -9.27 -7.49
N LEU A 450 -18.82 -8.29 -6.98
CA LEU A 450 -18.38 -7.49 -5.83
C LEU A 450 -18.71 -8.23 -4.52
N TRP A 451 -17.69 -8.50 -3.74
CA TRP A 451 -17.78 -9.14 -2.44
C TRP A 451 -17.11 -8.24 -1.39
N ALA A 452 -17.85 -7.80 -0.41
CA ALA A 452 -17.36 -6.91 0.64
C ALA A 452 -17.58 -7.52 2.02
N VAL A 453 -16.66 -7.26 2.94
CA VAL A 453 -16.79 -7.63 4.36
C VAL A 453 -16.47 -6.44 5.25
N GLY A 454 -17.23 -6.32 6.34
CA GLY A 454 -17.03 -5.25 7.31
C GLY A 454 -17.85 -5.42 8.59
N ASP A 455 -17.60 -4.50 9.54
CA ASP A 455 -18.34 -4.42 10.80
C ASP A 455 -18.63 -2.96 11.17
N VAL A 456 -19.89 -2.57 11.09
CA VAL A 456 -20.33 -1.20 11.45
C VAL A 456 -19.85 -0.76 12.83
N LYS A 457 -19.77 -1.71 13.80
CA LYS A 457 -19.35 -1.42 15.17
C LYS A 457 -17.85 -1.17 15.31
N GLN A 458 -17.05 -1.53 14.31
CA GLN A 458 -15.60 -1.30 14.24
C GLN A 458 -15.23 -0.03 13.47
N SER A 459 -16.19 0.73 12.95
CA SER A 459 -15.91 1.98 12.23
C SER A 459 -15.45 3.07 13.19
N ILE A 460 -14.13 3.21 13.33
CA ILE A 460 -13.50 4.19 14.23
C ILE A 460 -12.70 5.27 13.46
N TYR A 461 -12.60 5.17 12.13
CA TYR A 461 -11.80 6.06 11.29
C TYR A 461 -12.59 7.20 10.65
N ARG A 462 -13.70 7.65 11.29
CA ARG A 462 -14.51 8.77 10.80
C ARG A 462 -13.68 10.05 10.58
N PHE A 463 -12.68 10.28 11.40
CA PHE A 463 -11.77 11.44 11.28
C PHE A 463 -10.88 11.37 10.02
N ARG A 464 -10.80 10.21 9.35
CA ARG A 464 -10.15 9.99 8.05
C ARG A 464 -11.14 9.87 6.88
N GLY A 465 -12.35 10.40 7.02
CA GLY A 465 -13.36 10.33 5.97
C GLY A 465 -14.16 9.03 5.91
N ALA A 466 -13.88 8.03 6.76
CA ALA A 466 -14.65 6.79 6.82
C ALA A 466 -16.13 7.07 7.11
N CYS A 467 -17.01 6.39 6.38
CA CYS A 467 -18.45 6.55 6.50
C CYS A 467 -19.14 5.20 6.75
N ALA A 468 -19.42 4.89 8.03
CA ALA A 468 -20.12 3.67 8.41
C ALA A 468 -21.51 3.55 7.75
N TYR A 469 -22.09 4.65 7.30
CA TYR A 469 -23.36 4.68 6.59
C TYR A 469 -23.30 3.96 5.23
N ASN A 470 -22.10 3.84 4.63
CA ASN A 470 -21.89 3.06 3.41
C ASN A 470 -22.34 1.59 3.58
N MET A 471 -22.13 1.01 4.76
CA MET A 471 -22.64 -0.35 5.08
C MET A 471 -24.17 -0.44 4.96
N THR A 472 -24.89 0.60 5.40
CA THR A 472 -26.37 0.64 5.34
C THR A 472 -26.86 0.87 3.91
N ARG A 473 -26.16 1.69 3.14
CA ARG A 473 -26.49 2.04 1.75
C ARG A 473 -26.13 0.93 0.76
N PHE A 474 -25.25 -0.01 1.10
CA PHE A 474 -24.68 -1.00 0.18
C PHE A 474 -25.74 -1.66 -0.70
N GLY A 475 -26.72 -2.35 -0.11
CA GLY A 475 -27.75 -3.06 -0.88
C GLY A 475 -28.97 -2.22 -1.28
N LYS A 476 -29.08 -0.98 -0.77
CA LYS A 476 -30.24 -0.12 -1.03
C LYS A 476 -29.99 0.87 -2.17
N GLU A 477 -28.84 1.56 -2.13
CA GLU A 477 -28.55 2.69 -3.00
C GLU A 477 -27.32 2.45 -3.87
N ASP A 478 -26.27 1.84 -3.30
CA ASP A 478 -24.98 1.73 -3.97
C ASP A 478 -24.93 0.53 -4.91
N PHE A 479 -25.37 -0.64 -4.45
CA PHE A 479 -25.40 -1.90 -5.21
C PHE A 479 -26.76 -2.59 -5.03
N PRO A 480 -27.82 -2.12 -5.71
CA PRO A 480 -29.18 -2.67 -5.57
C PRO A 480 -29.22 -4.17 -5.87
N GLY A 481 -30.00 -4.90 -5.08
CA GLY A 481 -30.10 -6.36 -5.21
C GLY A 481 -28.98 -7.15 -4.51
N ALA A 482 -28.11 -6.48 -3.78
CA ALA A 482 -27.06 -7.14 -3.01
C ALA A 482 -27.61 -8.08 -1.94
N LYS A 483 -27.04 -9.28 -1.84
CA LYS A 483 -27.26 -10.18 -0.71
C LYS A 483 -26.44 -9.69 0.50
N ARG A 484 -27.06 -9.75 1.68
CA ARG A 484 -26.38 -9.42 2.94
C ARG A 484 -26.48 -10.61 3.88
N GLU A 485 -25.34 -11.00 4.43
CA GLU A 485 -25.26 -12.07 5.42
C GLU A 485 -24.46 -11.62 6.64
N ARG A 486 -24.55 -12.39 7.72
CA ARG A 486 -23.90 -12.04 8.96
C ARG A 486 -23.29 -13.27 9.62
N LEU A 487 -22.00 -13.14 10.00
CA LEU A 487 -21.35 -14.12 10.86
C LEU A 487 -21.67 -13.82 12.33
N THR A 488 -22.13 -14.83 13.04
CA THR A 488 -22.59 -14.69 14.43
C THR A 488 -21.67 -15.35 15.45
N THR A 489 -20.85 -16.33 15.03
CA THR A 489 -20.00 -17.11 15.93
C THR A 489 -18.64 -16.45 16.10
N ASN A 490 -18.28 -16.11 17.34
CA ASN A 490 -16.95 -15.59 17.66
C ASN A 490 -16.01 -16.75 18.04
N TYR A 491 -14.88 -16.85 17.35
CA TYR A 491 -13.86 -17.89 17.54
C TYR A 491 -12.60 -17.42 18.29
N ARG A 492 -12.49 -16.13 18.57
CA ARG A 492 -11.28 -15.49 19.13
C ARG A 492 -11.39 -15.23 20.62
N SER A 493 -12.54 -14.75 21.08
CA SER A 493 -12.70 -14.15 22.40
C SER A 493 -13.54 -15.03 23.33
N ARG A 494 -13.27 -14.95 24.64
CA ARG A 494 -14.09 -15.61 25.64
C ARG A 494 -15.48 -14.97 25.73
N GLN A 495 -16.46 -15.72 26.24
CA GLN A 495 -17.86 -15.32 26.30
C GLN A 495 -18.07 -13.99 27.03
N GLU A 496 -17.30 -13.73 28.10
CA GLU A 496 -17.39 -12.50 28.89
C GLU A 496 -17.04 -11.27 28.06
N VAL A 497 -15.97 -11.36 27.24
CA VAL A 497 -15.53 -10.30 26.35
C VAL A 497 -16.57 -10.04 25.25
N VAL A 498 -17.14 -11.11 24.68
CA VAL A 498 -18.20 -11.02 23.67
C VAL A 498 -19.44 -10.35 24.26
N THR A 499 -19.84 -10.73 25.48
CA THR A 499 -20.99 -10.15 26.18
C THR A 499 -20.79 -8.67 26.47
N ALA A 500 -19.59 -8.29 26.96
CA ALA A 500 -19.22 -6.89 27.18
C ALA A 500 -19.27 -6.07 25.89
N TYR A 501 -18.69 -6.58 24.80
CA TYR A 501 -18.74 -5.93 23.49
C TYR A 501 -20.20 -5.75 22.99
N LEU A 502 -21.04 -6.76 23.12
CA LEU A 502 -22.44 -6.69 22.69
C LEU A 502 -23.26 -5.71 23.55
N SER A 503 -22.92 -5.52 24.82
CA SER A 503 -23.58 -4.56 25.71
C SER A 503 -23.24 -3.11 25.38
N LEU A 504 -22.11 -2.84 24.74
CA LEU A 504 -21.68 -1.53 24.25
C LEU A 504 -22.40 -1.17 22.94
N GLN A 505 -23.73 -1.11 22.97
CA GLN A 505 -24.51 -0.64 21.83
C GLN A 505 -24.43 0.89 21.77
N PRO A 506 -24.12 1.51 20.62
CA PRO A 506 -24.23 2.94 20.48
C PRO A 506 -25.69 3.35 20.70
N LYS A 507 -25.93 4.20 21.70
CA LYS A 507 -27.26 4.74 22.02
C LYS A 507 -27.76 5.79 21.01
N SER A 508 -26.93 6.14 20.02
CA SER A 508 -27.30 7.09 18.97
C SER A 508 -27.50 6.38 17.64
N PRO A 509 -28.52 6.76 16.86
CA PRO A 509 -28.64 6.29 15.50
C PRO A 509 -27.37 6.70 14.73
N VAL A 510 -26.81 5.74 14.01
CA VAL A 510 -25.73 5.97 13.08
C VAL A 510 -26.17 7.09 12.15
N CYS A 511 -25.49 8.22 12.27
CA CYS A 511 -25.53 9.37 11.38
C CYS A 511 -26.78 9.44 10.48
N GLY A 512 -27.88 9.98 11.02
CA GLY A 512 -28.96 10.50 10.19
C GLY A 512 -28.49 11.76 9.53
N ASP A 513 -28.84 11.91 8.26
CA ASP A 513 -28.69 13.09 7.42
C ASP A 513 -28.22 14.37 8.15
N ARG A 514 -26.92 14.56 8.22
CA ARG A 514 -26.33 15.89 8.26
C ARG A 514 -25.45 15.98 7.05
N THR A 515 -26.03 16.53 6.00
CA THR A 515 -25.38 17.18 4.89
C THR A 515 -24.12 17.86 5.43
N LEU A 516 -23.00 17.53 4.85
CA LEU A 516 -21.72 18.16 5.10
C LEU A 516 -21.86 19.67 4.92
N ILE A 517 -21.62 20.38 5.97
CA ILE A 517 -21.16 21.76 5.96
C ILE A 517 -19.98 21.85 6.93
#